data_7df031fcd715ca71365d6805c9e40c09
#
_entry.id   7df031fcd715ca71365d6805c9e40c09
#
_cell.length_a   1.000
_cell.length_b   1.000
_cell.length_c   1.000
_cell.angle_alpha   90.00
_cell.angle_beta   90.00
_cell.angle_gamma   90.00
#
_symmetry.space_group_name_H-M   'P 1'
#
loop_
_entity.id
_entity.type
_entity.pdbx_description
1 polymer ?
#
loop_
_entity_poly.entity_id
_entity_poly.type
_entity_poly.pdbx_seq_one_letter_code
_entity_poly.pdbx_strand_id
1 'polypeptide(L)'
;MSTKAYYSRSEIGPGKVGFAKTRSIIEAPFYGNNVIKINSLREAYELAKNSPGTVVTDMPVYRGEEFGLDADAKVLLFNDGSITGRYAPARRITGKPGVDTAALDKIVMDAVYDTRWKTMYHAEVFIGLDPEFMVKAHLLIPEGEENLLYNWMLNFQYLSPEYVKMYKNSKPVGDGKEPDIYIFSDPQWTGAPGQEKVCDPKCLCYFNTESNCAAILGMRYFGEHKKGTLTLAWAIANRNGYASCHGGQKEYTLPDGHKFVSAVFGLSGSGKSTFLRC
;
A
#
# COMPACT_ATOMS: atom_id res chain seq x y z
N MET A 1 -6.92 1.10 -18.74
CA MET A 1 -6.08 1.35 -19.95
C MET A 1 -5.48 0.03 -20.38
N SER A 2 -5.50 -0.29 -21.67
CA SER A 2 -4.78 -1.43 -22.22
C SER A 2 -3.28 -1.16 -22.07
N THR A 3 -2.58 -1.95 -21.29
CA THR A 3 -1.11 -1.90 -21.25
C THR A 3 -0.63 -2.34 -22.62
N LYS A 4 0.13 -1.49 -23.30
CA LYS A 4 0.68 -1.82 -24.62
C LYS A 4 1.66 -2.98 -24.45
N ALA A 5 1.32 -4.15 -24.99
CA ALA A 5 2.12 -5.37 -24.82
C ALA A 5 3.44 -5.37 -25.60
N TYR A 6 3.55 -4.50 -26.61
CA TYR A 6 4.74 -4.40 -27.46
C TYR A 6 5.08 -2.95 -27.77
N TYR A 7 6.37 -2.65 -27.73
CA TYR A 7 6.92 -1.37 -28.18
C TYR A 7 7.81 -1.61 -29.38
N SER A 8 7.69 -0.79 -30.40
CA SER A 8 8.64 -0.80 -31.52
C SER A 8 9.98 -0.25 -31.06
N ARG A 9 11.08 -0.60 -31.77
CA ARG A 9 12.42 -0.06 -31.50
C ARG A 9 12.47 1.47 -31.48
N SER A 10 11.66 2.12 -32.28
CA SER A 10 11.56 3.59 -32.34
C SER A 10 10.84 4.19 -31.12
N GLU A 11 10.07 3.40 -30.40
CA GLU A 11 9.37 3.81 -29.18
C GLU A 11 10.20 3.62 -27.90
N ILE A 12 11.23 2.77 -27.95
CA ILE A 12 12.13 2.46 -26.82
C ILE A 12 13.35 3.40 -26.75
N GLY A 13 13.43 4.37 -27.63
CA GLY A 13 14.54 5.33 -27.64
C GLY A 13 14.57 6.23 -26.38
N PRO A 14 15.75 6.83 -26.06
CA PRO A 14 15.88 7.74 -24.94
C PRO A 14 14.80 8.83 -24.96
N GLY A 15 14.08 8.99 -23.85
CA GLY A 15 13.02 9.97 -23.68
C GLY A 15 11.65 9.62 -24.26
N LYS A 16 11.48 8.44 -24.88
CA LYS A 16 10.19 8.00 -25.45
C LYS A 16 9.42 6.99 -24.62
N VAL A 17 10.12 6.17 -23.82
CA VAL A 17 9.53 5.30 -22.80
C VAL A 17 10.27 5.53 -21.51
N GLY A 18 9.57 5.98 -20.48
CA GLY A 18 10.14 6.13 -19.16
C GLY A 18 10.43 4.76 -18.56
N PHE A 19 11.65 4.28 -18.67
CA PHE A 19 12.08 3.08 -17.97
C PHE A 19 12.59 3.47 -16.58
N ALA A 20 11.85 3.06 -15.55
CA ALA A 20 12.30 3.18 -14.17
C ALA A 20 12.79 1.81 -13.69
N LYS A 21 14.09 1.64 -13.55
CA LYS A 21 14.72 0.37 -13.13
C LYS A 21 14.15 -0.12 -11.80
N THR A 22 14.11 0.73 -10.79
CA THR A 22 13.54 0.41 -9.47
C THR A 22 12.10 -0.09 -9.58
N ARG A 23 11.28 0.59 -10.38
CA ARG A 23 9.90 0.18 -10.63
C ARG A 23 9.82 -1.21 -11.26
N SER A 24 10.64 -1.47 -12.27
CA SER A 24 10.63 -2.78 -12.94
C SER A 24 10.99 -3.91 -11.99
N ILE A 25 11.92 -3.70 -11.05
CA ILE A 25 12.29 -4.70 -10.04
C ILE A 25 11.13 -4.95 -9.09
N ILE A 26 10.46 -3.90 -8.62
CA ILE A 26 9.39 -3.97 -7.63
C ILE A 26 8.08 -4.49 -8.24
N GLU A 27 7.79 -4.14 -9.48
CA GLU A 27 6.53 -4.51 -10.15
C GLU A 27 6.57 -5.91 -10.76
N ALA A 28 7.73 -6.35 -11.28
CA ALA A 28 7.83 -7.63 -11.97
C ALA A 28 7.29 -8.84 -11.17
N PRO A 29 7.55 -8.99 -9.85
CA PRO A 29 7.07 -10.13 -9.10
C PRO A 29 5.54 -10.24 -8.99
N PHE A 30 4.78 -9.16 -9.23
CA PHE A 30 3.31 -9.20 -9.22
C PHE A 30 2.70 -10.04 -10.35
N TYR A 31 3.48 -10.36 -11.36
CA TYR A 31 3.08 -11.15 -12.52
C TYR A 31 3.67 -12.58 -12.49
N GLY A 32 4.22 -12.99 -11.36
CA GLY A 32 4.79 -14.32 -11.16
C GLY A 32 3.72 -15.42 -11.13
N ASN A 33 4.10 -16.63 -11.52
CA ASN A 33 3.21 -17.79 -11.47
C ASN A 33 2.86 -18.24 -10.04
N ASN A 34 3.57 -17.75 -9.06
CA ASN A 34 3.39 -18.01 -7.62
C ASN A 34 2.49 -16.98 -6.94
N VAL A 35 1.86 -16.09 -7.70
CA VAL A 35 1.02 -15.00 -7.18
C VAL A 35 -0.45 -15.39 -7.23
N ILE A 36 -1.10 -15.28 -6.07
CA ILE A 36 -2.55 -15.43 -5.91
C ILE A 36 -3.16 -14.05 -5.70
N LYS A 37 -4.05 -13.65 -6.59
CA LYS A 37 -4.75 -12.37 -6.47
C LYS A 37 -5.93 -12.51 -5.52
N ILE A 38 -6.00 -11.62 -4.53
CA ILE A 38 -7.09 -11.52 -3.58
C ILE A 38 -8.10 -10.50 -4.11
N ASN A 39 -9.33 -10.95 -4.37
CA ASN A 39 -10.34 -10.17 -5.07
C ASN A 39 -11.39 -9.56 -4.15
N SER A 40 -11.40 -9.93 -2.87
CA SER A 40 -12.36 -9.40 -1.91
C SER A 40 -11.78 -9.31 -0.50
N LEU A 41 -12.39 -8.47 0.33
CA LEU A 41 -12.01 -8.40 1.74
C LEU A 41 -12.35 -9.70 2.48
N ARG A 42 -13.41 -10.41 2.05
CA ARG A 42 -13.78 -11.72 2.59
C ARG A 42 -12.68 -12.76 2.39
N GLU A 43 -12.13 -12.86 1.16
CA GLU A 43 -10.99 -13.75 0.90
C GLU A 43 -9.80 -13.42 1.80
N ALA A 44 -9.46 -12.13 1.93
CA ALA A 44 -8.38 -11.70 2.80
C ALA A 44 -8.64 -12.04 4.28
N TYR A 45 -9.89 -11.89 4.75
CA TYR A 45 -10.30 -12.22 6.10
C TYR A 45 -10.14 -13.73 6.39
N GLU A 46 -10.60 -14.59 5.47
CA GLU A 46 -10.51 -16.04 5.63
C GLU A 46 -9.04 -16.53 5.67
N LEU A 47 -8.17 -15.93 4.87
CA LEU A 47 -6.75 -16.20 4.95
C LEU A 47 -6.15 -15.69 6.26
N ALA A 48 -6.49 -14.45 6.66
CA ALA A 48 -5.98 -13.83 7.87
C ALA A 48 -6.37 -14.59 9.15
N LYS A 49 -7.53 -15.21 9.20
CA LYS A 49 -7.96 -16.07 10.33
C LYS A 49 -6.97 -17.20 10.62
N ASN A 50 -6.38 -17.74 9.57
CA ASN A 50 -5.46 -18.87 9.63
C ASN A 50 -3.98 -18.44 9.58
N SER A 51 -3.72 -17.16 9.44
CA SER A 51 -2.35 -16.63 9.36
C SER A 51 -1.63 -16.76 10.71
N PRO A 52 -0.35 -17.11 10.72
CA PRO A 52 0.43 -17.25 11.94
C PRO A 52 0.35 -16.02 12.84
N GLY A 53 0.11 -16.23 14.14
CA GLY A 53 0.03 -15.15 15.12
C GLY A 53 -1.31 -14.41 15.17
N THR A 54 -2.32 -14.85 14.41
CA THR A 54 -3.67 -14.33 14.47
C THR A 54 -4.49 -15.05 15.56
N VAL A 55 -5.22 -14.26 16.35
CA VAL A 55 -6.21 -14.74 17.34
C VAL A 55 -7.58 -14.31 16.87
N VAL A 56 -8.47 -15.26 16.67
CA VAL A 56 -9.89 -15.00 16.40
C VAL A 56 -10.56 -14.76 17.75
N THR A 57 -11.15 -13.57 17.93
CA THR A 57 -11.86 -13.21 19.17
C THR A 57 -13.30 -13.73 19.15
N ASP A 58 -14.01 -13.58 20.26
CA ASP A 58 -15.46 -13.78 20.37
C ASP A 58 -16.28 -12.54 19.95
N MET A 59 -15.61 -11.40 19.74
CA MET A 59 -16.24 -10.13 19.38
C MET A 59 -16.70 -10.14 17.92
N PRO A 60 -17.97 -9.83 17.62
CA PRO A 60 -18.41 -9.69 16.24
C PRO A 60 -17.77 -8.47 15.56
N VAL A 61 -17.53 -8.58 14.27
CA VAL A 61 -17.16 -7.40 13.46
C VAL A 61 -18.39 -6.50 13.34
N TYR A 62 -18.24 -5.25 13.79
CA TYR A 62 -19.33 -4.27 13.67
C TYR A 62 -19.61 -3.96 12.21
N ARG A 63 -20.86 -4.19 11.78
CA ARG A 63 -21.31 -3.97 10.39
C ARG A 63 -20.47 -4.74 9.37
N GLY A 64 -20.05 -5.96 9.69
CA GLY A 64 -19.18 -6.77 8.82
C GLY A 64 -19.77 -7.01 7.42
N GLU A 65 -21.07 -7.10 7.31
CA GLU A 65 -21.81 -7.28 6.04
C GLU A 65 -21.54 -6.13 5.04
N GLU A 66 -21.35 -4.91 5.53
CA GLU A 66 -21.01 -3.76 4.67
C GLU A 66 -19.63 -3.88 4.04
N PHE A 67 -18.76 -4.70 4.63
CA PHE A 67 -17.46 -5.05 4.12
C PHE A 67 -17.46 -6.36 3.32
N GLY A 68 -18.64 -6.96 3.12
CA GLY A 68 -18.78 -8.25 2.46
C GLY A 68 -18.33 -9.44 3.29
N LEU A 69 -18.20 -9.28 4.62
CA LEU A 69 -17.91 -10.36 5.56
C LEU A 69 -19.20 -11.11 5.95
N ASP A 70 -19.03 -12.34 6.44
CA ASP A 70 -20.15 -13.10 6.97
C ASP A 70 -20.72 -12.45 8.25
N ALA A 71 -22.03 -12.62 8.51
CA ALA A 71 -22.72 -12.02 9.64
C ALA A 71 -22.14 -12.44 11.01
N ASP A 72 -21.49 -13.60 11.07
CA ASP A 72 -20.83 -14.14 12.26
C ASP A 72 -19.33 -13.86 12.32
N ALA A 73 -18.79 -13.07 11.38
CA ALA A 73 -17.37 -12.71 11.33
C ALA A 73 -16.91 -12.09 12.65
N LYS A 74 -15.75 -12.54 13.12
CA LYS A 74 -15.15 -12.11 14.39
C LYS A 74 -13.98 -11.17 14.17
N VAL A 75 -13.79 -10.28 15.13
CA VAL A 75 -12.60 -9.41 15.14
C VAL A 75 -11.34 -10.26 15.27
N LEU A 76 -10.37 -9.99 14.43
CA LEU A 76 -9.06 -10.62 14.46
C LEU A 76 -8.07 -9.75 15.22
N LEU A 77 -7.29 -10.36 16.10
CA LEU A 77 -6.15 -9.73 16.77
C LEU A 77 -4.85 -10.37 16.30
N PHE A 78 -3.88 -9.56 15.99
CA PHE A 78 -2.54 -10.02 15.62
C PHE A 78 -1.50 -8.94 15.96
N ASN A 79 -0.27 -9.39 16.14
CA ASN A 79 0.85 -8.49 16.36
C ASN A 79 1.33 -7.91 15.03
N ASP A 80 1.12 -6.62 14.82
CA ASP A 80 1.58 -5.87 13.66
C ASP A 80 3.06 -5.47 13.72
N GLY A 81 3.80 -6.01 14.70
CA GLY A 81 5.19 -5.65 14.96
C GLY A 81 5.39 -4.35 15.76
N SER A 82 4.31 -3.63 16.12
CA SER A 82 4.42 -2.37 16.86
C SER A 82 5.00 -2.54 18.28
N ILE A 83 4.83 -3.71 18.88
CA ILE A 83 5.34 -4.03 20.22
C ILE A 83 6.83 -4.42 20.15
N THR A 84 7.20 -5.23 19.18
CA THR A 84 8.55 -5.77 18.99
C THR A 84 9.39 -4.93 18.04
N GLY A 85 8.75 -4.27 17.09
CA GLY A 85 9.37 -3.45 16.06
C GLY A 85 9.36 -1.96 16.43
N ARG A 86 9.83 -1.59 17.60
CA ARG A 86 10.05 -0.18 17.97
C ARG A 86 11.01 0.56 17.05
N TYR A 87 11.61 -0.17 16.17
CA TYR A 87 12.60 0.30 15.24
C TYR A 87 12.04 0.27 13.83
N ALA A 88 11.68 1.44 13.30
CA ALA A 88 11.45 1.65 11.90
C ALA A 88 12.72 2.29 11.32
N PRO A 89 13.38 1.69 10.33
CA PRO A 89 14.55 2.29 9.72
C PRO A 89 14.15 3.59 9.04
N ALA A 90 15.11 4.51 8.93
CA ALA A 90 14.89 5.70 8.13
C ALA A 90 14.58 5.29 6.68
N ARG A 91 13.53 5.84 6.11
CA ARG A 91 13.16 5.60 4.72
C ARG A 91 14.29 6.01 3.78
N ARG A 92 14.61 5.14 2.85
CA ARG A 92 15.52 5.43 1.73
C ARG A 92 14.66 5.88 0.55
N ILE A 93 14.78 7.13 0.15
CA ILE A 93 13.99 7.72 -0.94
C ILE A 93 14.93 8.02 -2.10
N THR A 94 14.63 7.48 -3.28
CA THR A 94 15.38 7.72 -4.51
C THR A 94 15.59 9.22 -4.75
N GLY A 95 16.77 9.59 -5.17
CA GLY A 95 17.13 10.99 -5.46
C GLY A 95 17.47 11.84 -4.22
N LYS A 96 17.38 11.30 -3.01
CA LYS A 96 17.83 12.01 -1.81
C LYS A 96 19.33 11.86 -1.58
N PRO A 97 20.01 12.88 -1.02
CA PRO A 97 21.44 12.80 -0.69
C PRO A 97 21.76 11.60 0.21
N GLY A 98 22.82 10.88 -0.09
CA GLY A 98 23.27 9.71 0.67
C GLY A 98 22.48 8.42 0.39
N VAL A 99 21.57 8.40 -0.59
CA VAL A 99 20.87 7.21 -1.03
C VAL A 99 21.52 6.61 -2.26
N ASP A 100 22.16 5.46 -2.09
CA ASP A 100 22.72 4.68 -3.20
C ASP A 100 21.61 3.81 -3.83
N THR A 101 20.96 4.37 -4.84
CA THR A 101 19.86 3.70 -5.57
C THR A 101 20.29 2.39 -6.20
N ALA A 102 21.52 2.31 -6.74
CA ALA A 102 21.99 1.10 -7.43
C ALA A 102 22.21 -0.07 -6.44
N ALA A 103 22.77 0.22 -5.28
CA ALA A 103 22.94 -0.77 -4.22
C ALA A 103 21.60 -1.21 -3.63
N LEU A 104 20.67 -0.28 -3.41
CA LEU A 104 19.33 -0.60 -2.92
C LEU A 104 18.52 -1.42 -3.94
N ASP A 105 18.57 -1.07 -5.22
CA ASP A 105 17.94 -1.84 -6.29
C ASP A 105 18.43 -3.29 -6.30
N LYS A 106 19.74 -3.50 -6.07
CA LYS A 106 20.31 -4.85 -5.99
C LYS A 106 19.77 -5.62 -4.78
N ILE A 107 19.71 -4.99 -3.60
CA ILE A 107 19.16 -5.62 -2.39
C ILE A 107 17.69 -6.03 -2.61
N VAL A 108 16.89 -5.15 -3.20
CA VAL A 108 15.47 -5.46 -3.50
C VAL A 108 15.34 -6.56 -4.54
N MET A 109 16.20 -6.57 -5.56
CA MET A 109 16.22 -7.63 -6.57
C MET A 109 16.54 -8.99 -5.95
N ASP A 110 17.53 -9.05 -5.05
CA ASP A 110 17.88 -10.27 -4.33
C ASP A 110 16.69 -10.74 -3.46
N ALA A 111 16.03 -9.84 -2.72
CA ALA A 111 14.85 -10.16 -1.92
C ALA A 111 13.68 -10.67 -2.78
N VAL A 112 13.40 -10.04 -3.92
CA VAL A 112 12.39 -10.51 -4.89
C VAL A 112 12.75 -11.92 -5.39
N TYR A 113 14.01 -12.15 -5.71
CA TYR A 113 14.46 -13.47 -6.17
C TYR A 113 14.25 -14.55 -5.09
N ASP A 114 14.44 -14.22 -3.81
CA ASP A 114 14.27 -15.18 -2.70
C ASP A 114 12.80 -15.56 -2.47
N THR A 115 11.85 -14.72 -2.89
CA THR A 115 10.41 -15.01 -2.78
C THR A 115 9.85 -15.83 -3.95
N ARG A 116 10.63 -16.13 -4.97
CA ARG A 116 10.16 -16.81 -6.21
C ARG A 116 9.54 -18.21 -6.00
N TRP A 117 9.84 -18.84 -4.88
CA TRP A 117 9.30 -20.17 -4.51
C TRP A 117 8.25 -20.12 -3.40
N LYS A 118 7.97 -18.93 -2.85
CA LYS A 118 6.91 -18.74 -1.87
C LYS A 118 5.60 -18.46 -2.60
N THR A 119 4.48 -18.87 -2.02
CA THR A 119 3.19 -18.32 -2.41
C THR A 119 3.15 -16.84 -2.06
N MET A 120 2.76 -16.01 -3.00
CA MET A 120 2.64 -14.57 -2.81
C MET A 120 1.18 -14.15 -2.97
N TYR A 121 0.69 -13.31 -2.08
CA TYR A 121 -0.67 -12.75 -2.16
C TYR A 121 -0.62 -11.31 -2.65
N HIS A 122 -1.45 -11.03 -3.65
CA HIS A 122 -1.58 -9.71 -4.25
C HIS A 122 -2.96 -9.13 -3.97
N ALA A 123 -3.02 -7.97 -3.32
CA ALA A 123 -4.24 -7.21 -3.14
C ALA A 123 -4.16 -5.84 -3.82
N GLU A 124 -5.32 -5.34 -4.22
CA GLU A 124 -5.51 -4.01 -4.79
C GLU A 124 -6.44 -3.19 -3.90
N VAL A 125 -6.17 -1.89 -3.78
CA VAL A 125 -7.04 -0.92 -3.11
C VAL A 125 -7.06 0.40 -3.89
N PHE A 126 -8.03 1.24 -3.57
CA PHE A 126 -8.10 2.60 -4.08
C PHE A 126 -7.81 3.63 -2.99
N ILE A 127 -7.25 4.77 -3.39
CA ILE A 127 -6.98 5.91 -2.53
C ILE A 127 -7.58 7.15 -3.18
N GLY A 128 -8.34 7.91 -2.39
CA GLY A 128 -9.20 8.95 -2.89
C GLY A 128 -10.53 8.38 -3.41
N LEU A 129 -11.61 9.11 -3.16
CA LEU A 129 -12.96 8.78 -3.63
C LEU A 129 -13.58 9.97 -4.37
N ASP A 130 -12.73 10.83 -4.92
CA ASP A 130 -13.16 12.02 -5.66
C ASP A 130 -13.07 11.73 -7.16
N PRO A 131 -14.08 12.13 -7.96
CA PRO A 131 -14.02 11.99 -9.42
C PRO A 131 -12.80 12.62 -10.09
N GLU A 132 -12.20 13.64 -9.48
CA GLU A 132 -11.01 14.31 -9.99
C GLU A 132 -9.70 13.65 -9.52
N PHE A 133 -9.74 12.82 -8.45
CA PHE A 133 -8.55 12.18 -7.91
C PHE A 133 -8.85 10.81 -7.30
N MET A 134 -8.51 9.77 -8.00
CA MET A 134 -8.56 8.41 -7.49
C MET A 134 -7.39 7.60 -8.07
N VAL A 135 -6.55 7.03 -7.21
CA VAL A 135 -5.40 6.22 -7.59
C VAL A 135 -5.53 4.80 -7.08
N LYS A 136 -4.90 3.86 -7.76
CA LYS A 136 -4.87 2.45 -7.36
C LYS A 136 -3.53 2.09 -6.77
N ALA A 137 -3.54 1.28 -5.70
CA ALA A 137 -2.36 0.73 -5.09
C ALA A 137 -2.42 -0.79 -5.05
N HIS A 138 -1.27 -1.41 -5.20
CA HIS A 138 -1.03 -2.84 -5.19
C HIS A 138 -0.08 -3.18 -4.04
N LEU A 139 -0.40 -4.22 -3.27
CA LEU A 139 0.49 -4.82 -2.28
C LEU A 139 0.73 -6.28 -2.63
N LEU A 140 1.98 -6.68 -2.65
CA LEU A 140 2.41 -8.07 -2.77
C LEU A 140 3.13 -8.49 -1.49
N ILE A 141 2.70 -9.61 -0.90
CA ILE A 141 3.21 -10.09 0.39
C ILE A 141 3.27 -11.61 0.39
N PRO A 142 4.26 -12.26 1.05
CA PRO A 142 4.37 -13.71 1.09
C PRO A 142 3.31 -14.36 2.00
N GLU A 143 3.07 -15.64 1.77
CA GLU A 143 2.31 -16.50 2.67
C GLU A 143 2.84 -16.43 4.11
N GLY A 144 1.92 -16.54 5.08
CA GLY A 144 2.19 -16.34 6.50
C GLY A 144 2.05 -14.89 6.98
N GLU A 145 1.76 -13.95 6.08
CA GLU A 145 1.58 -12.51 6.38
C GLU A 145 0.19 -12.00 5.97
N GLU A 146 -0.77 -12.87 5.80
CA GLU A 146 -2.11 -12.55 5.27
C GLU A 146 -2.90 -11.63 6.20
N ASN A 147 -2.63 -11.68 7.52
CA ASN A 147 -3.21 -10.76 8.49
C ASN A 147 -2.77 -9.31 8.24
N LEU A 148 -1.52 -9.09 7.82
CA LEU A 148 -1.03 -7.77 7.44
C LEU A 148 -1.71 -7.28 6.16
N LEU A 149 -1.90 -8.17 5.16
CA LEU A 149 -2.63 -7.87 3.94
C LEU A 149 -4.09 -7.46 4.22
N TYR A 150 -4.79 -8.25 5.03
CA TYR A 150 -6.15 -7.97 5.44
C TYR A 150 -6.26 -6.60 6.14
N ASN A 151 -5.36 -6.31 7.08
CA ASN A 151 -5.34 -5.03 7.77
C ASN A 151 -5.07 -3.86 6.81
N TRP A 152 -4.19 -4.07 5.82
CA TRP A 152 -3.93 -3.05 4.79
C TRP A 152 -5.19 -2.77 3.97
N MET A 153 -5.91 -3.79 3.54
CA MET A 153 -7.17 -3.65 2.80
C MET A 153 -8.25 -2.93 3.63
N LEU A 154 -8.35 -3.19 4.93
CA LEU A 154 -9.30 -2.52 5.84
C LEU A 154 -9.04 -1.01 5.99
N ASN A 155 -7.83 -0.55 5.73
CA ASN A 155 -7.45 0.85 5.92
C ASN A 155 -7.54 1.70 4.65
N PHE A 156 -7.98 1.10 3.54
CA PHE A 156 -8.18 1.75 2.25
C PHE A 156 -9.51 1.29 1.63
N GLN A 157 -9.82 1.83 0.46
CA GLN A 157 -10.99 1.40 -0.30
C GLN A 157 -10.64 0.12 -1.08
N TYR A 158 -11.03 -1.02 -0.53
CA TYR A 158 -10.81 -2.33 -1.16
C TYR A 158 -11.66 -2.52 -2.42
N LEU A 159 -11.38 -3.58 -3.20
CA LEU A 159 -12.13 -3.91 -4.41
C LEU A 159 -13.58 -4.29 -4.08
N SER A 160 -14.47 -3.31 -4.13
CA SER A 160 -15.92 -3.49 -4.17
C SER A 160 -16.45 -3.08 -5.54
N PRO A 161 -17.61 -3.59 -5.97
CA PRO A 161 -18.23 -3.17 -7.23
C PRO A 161 -18.43 -1.65 -7.32
N GLU A 162 -18.76 -1.01 -6.19
CA GLU A 162 -18.94 0.43 -6.09
C GLU A 162 -17.64 1.18 -6.35
N TYR A 163 -16.56 0.89 -5.62
CA TYR A 163 -15.29 1.58 -5.76
C TYR A 163 -14.62 1.29 -7.11
N VAL A 164 -14.77 0.09 -7.65
CA VAL A 164 -14.32 -0.23 -9.01
C VAL A 164 -15.06 0.62 -10.05
N LYS A 165 -16.38 0.82 -9.89
CA LYS A 165 -17.16 1.70 -10.76
C LYS A 165 -16.73 3.16 -10.63
N MET A 166 -16.52 3.64 -9.39
CA MET A 166 -16.02 5.00 -9.14
C MET A 166 -14.67 5.22 -9.82
N TYR A 167 -13.73 4.31 -9.63
CA TYR A 167 -12.39 4.39 -10.25
C TYR A 167 -12.45 4.43 -11.78
N LYS A 168 -13.29 3.58 -12.39
CA LYS A 168 -13.47 3.57 -13.85
C LYS A 168 -14.04 4.87 -14.40
N ASN A 169 -14.85 5.56 -13.62
CA ASN A 169 -15.52 6.81 -13.99
C ASN A 169 -14.73 8.05 -13.53
N SER A 170 -13.70 7.90 -12.70
CA SER A 170 -12.87 9.00 -12.27
C SER A 170 -11.96 9.49 -13.40
N LYS A 171 -11.58 10.76 -13.32
CA LYS A 171 -10.60 11.34 -14.22
C LYS A 171 -9.25 10.64 -14.06
N PRO A 172 -8.61 10.21 -15.15
CA PRO A 172 -7.27 9.65 -15.07
C PRO A 172 -6.28 10.68 -14.51
N VAL A 173 -5.63 10.36 -13.41
CA VAL A 173 -4.65 11.26 -12.79
C VAL A 173 -3.46 11.48 -13.73
N GLY A 174 -2.98 12.72 -13.83
CA GLY A 174 -1.87 13.09 -14.72
C GLY A 174 -2.16 12.83 -16.20
N ASP A 175 -3.41 13.01 -16.62
CA ASP A 175 -3.87 12.66 -17.99
C ASP A 175 -3.57 11.20 -18.37
N GLY A 176 -3.61 10.31 -17.38
CA GLY A 176 -3.31 8.90 -17.54
C GLY A 176 -1.83 8.54 -17.61
N LYS A 177 -0.94 9.46 -17.26
CA LYS A 177 0.51 9.24 -17.25
C LYS A 177 1.02 8.75 -15.89
N GLU A 178 0.23 8.94 -14.81
CA GLU A 178 0.59 8.43 -13.50
C GLU A 178 0.36 6.92 -13.43
N PRO A 179 1.40 6.13 -13.19
CA PRO A 179 1.23 4.69 -13.00
C PRO A 179 0.62 4.39 -11.63
N ASP A 180 -0.03 3.23 -11.50
CA ASP A 180 -0.50 2.71 -10.22
C ASP A 180 0.64 2.59 -9.21
N ILE A 181 0.31 2.58 -7.93
CA ILE A 181 1.27 2.39 -6.84
C ILE A 181 1.56 0.89 -6.69
N TYR A 182 2.84 0.50 -6.58
CA TYR A 182 3.26 -0.88 -6.32
C TYR A 182 4.12 -0.96 -5.08
N ILE A 183 3.74 -1.83 -4.15
CA ILE A 183 4.48 -2.09 -2.91
C ILE A 183 4.79 -3.57 -2.82
N PHE A 184 6.06 -3.92 -2.96
CA PHE A 184 6.57 -5.25 -2.64
C PHE A 184 6.94 -5.29 -1.15
N SER A 185 6.39 -6.26 -0.43
CA SER A 185 6.71 -6.45 0.99
C SER A 185 7.13 -7.88 1.27
N ASP A 186 8.25 -8.05 1.97
CA ASP A 186 8.65 -9.31 2.56
C ASP A 186 9.02 -9.11 4.03
N PRO A 187 8.06 -9.22 4.96
CA PRO A 187 8.33 -9.14 6.39
C PRO A 187 9.26 -10.24 6.91
N GLN A 188 9.41 -11.33 6.18
CA GLN A 188 10.26 -12.47 6.53
C GLN A 188 11.68 -12.34 6.01
N TRP A 189 11.99 -11.23 5.31
CA TRP A 189 13.33 -10.98 4.80
C TRP A 189 14.37 -10.95 5.93
N THR A 190 15.46 -11.69 5.75
CA THR A 190 16.47 -11.92 6.79
C THR A 190 17.60 -10.90 6.79
N GLY A 191 17.55 -9.91 5.90
CA GLY A 191 18.50 -8.82 5.87
C GLY A 191 19.53 -8.91 4.73
N ALA A 192 20.39 -7.90 4.70
CA ALA A 192 21.51 -7.77 3.75
C ALA A 192 22.84 -7.64 4.51
N PRO A 193 23.43 -8.74 5.00
CA PRO A 193 24.72 -8.71 5.69
C PRO A 193 25.81 -8.07 4.82
N GLY A 194 26.64 -7.22 5.43
CA GLY A 194 27.70 -6.51 4.71
C GLY A 194 27.25 -5.24 3.97
N GLN A 195 25.96 -4.87 4.06
CA GLN A 195 25.39 -3.68 3.44
C GLN A 195 25.04 -2.58 4.46
N GLU A 196 25.62 -2.59 5.64
CA GLU A 196 25.32 -1.69 6.76
C GLU A 196 25.52 -0.21 6.40
N LYS A 197 26.36 0.08 5.41
CA LYS A 197 26.57 1.44 4.90
C LYS A 197 25.43 1.92 4.00
N VAL A 198 24.67 1.00 3.41
CA VAL A 198 23.59 1.28 2.44
C VAL A 198 22.24 1.35 3.14
N CYS A 199 21.95 0.38 3.99
CA CYS A 199 20.68 0.29 4.72
C CYS A 199 20.88 -0.36 6.09
N ASP A 200 19.81 -0.38 6.90
CA ASP A 200 19.79 -1.23 8.08
C ASP A 200 19.96 -2.70 7.64
N PRO A 201 20.82 -3.50 8.31
CA PRO A 201 21.09 -4.87 7.90
C PRO A 201 19.91 -5.81 8.08
N LYS A 202 18.87 -5.44 8.85
CA LYS A 202 17.73 -6.29 9.19
C LYS A 202 16.41 -5.85 8.57
N CYS A 203 16.30 -4.59 8.17
CA CYS A 203 15.07 -4.05 7.60
C CYS A 203 15.36 -2.92 6.62
N LEU A 204 14.49 -2.78 5.63
CA LEU A 204 14.61 -1.76 4.58
C LEU A 204 13.22 -1.21 4.22
N CYS A 205 13.10 0.11 4.25
CA CYS A 205 11.98 0.85 3.68
C CYS A 205 12.51 1.72 2.53
N TYR A 206 12.35 1.25 1.31
CA TYR A 206 12.87 1.89 0.10
C TYR A 206 11.73 2.39 -0.79
N PHE A 207 11.75 3.68 -1.11
CA PHE A 207 10.69 4.36 -1.85
C PHE A 207 11.24 5.07 -3.09
N ASN A 208 10.58 4.85 -4.22
CA ASN A 208 10.74 5.68 -5.41
C ASN A 208 9.43 6.43 -5.67
N THR A 209 9.39 7.70 -5.25
CA THR A 209 8.20 8.54 -5.36
C THR A 209 7.94 9.03 -6.79
N GLU A 210 8.95 9.01 -7.67
CA GLU A 210 8.79 9.41 -9.07
C GLU A 210 8.11 8.32 -9.90
N SER A 211 8.40 7.05 -9.58
CA SER A 211 7.83 5.89 -10.27
C SER A 211 6.76 5.14 -9.46
N ASN A 212 6.28 5.73 -8.36
CA ASN A 212 5.17 5.24 -7.54
C ASN A 212 5.36 3.81 -7.03
N CYS A 213 6.54 3.48 -6.51
CA CYS A 213 6.79 2.15 -5.99
C CYS A 213 7.62 2.15 -4.70
N ALA A 214 7.49 1.07 -3.92
CA ALA A 214 8.24 0.86 -2.68
C ALA A 214 8.54 -0.62 -2.44
N ALA A 215 9.65 -0.87 -1.72
CA ALA A 215 9.94 -2.15 -1.10
C ALA A 215 10.02 -1.98 0.42
N ILE A 216 9.30 -2.86 1.18
CA ILE A 216 9.28 -2.89 2.63
C ILE A 216 9.73 -4.29 3.05
N LEU A 217 10.94 -4.40 3.58
CA LEU A 217 11.60 -5.66 3.85
C LEU A 217 11.95 -5.81 5.34
N GLY A 218 11.80 -7.03 5.88
CA GLY A 218 12.18 -7.36 7.26
C GLY A 218 11.30 -6.70 8.32
N MET A 219 10.06 -6.31 7.98
CA MET A 219 9.23 -5.51 8.87
C MET A 219 7.75 -5.87 8.76
N ARG A 220 7.12 -6.15 9.90
CA ARG A 220 5.67 -6.33 10.06
C ARG A 220 4.94 -5.08 10.50
N TYR A 221 5.65 -4.00 10.82
CA TYR A 221 5.01 -2.78 11.32
C TYR A 221 4.02 -2.22 10.30
N PHE A 222 2.74 -2.39 10.61
CA PHE A 222 1.63 -1.99 9.75
C PHE A 222 1.66 -0.49 9.41
N GLY A 223 2.09 0.34 10.37
CA GLY A 223 2.19 1.78 10.17
C GLY A 223 3.05 2.16 8.96
N GLU A 224 4.08 1.39 8.63
CA GLU A 224 4.91 1.65 7.46
C GLU A 224 4.18 1.27 6.15
N HIS A 225 3.47 0.15 6.12
CA HIS A 225 2.66 -0.24 4.96
C HIS A 225 1.57 0.80 4.65
N LYS A 226 0.82 1.23 5.68
CA LYS A 226 -0.22 2.25 5.53
C LYS A 226 0.37 3.61 5.14
N LYS A 227 1.33 4.10 5.93
CA LYS A 227 1.94 5.43 5.69
C LYS A 227 2.78 5.45 4.42
N GLY A 228 3.41 4.35 4.06
CA GLY A 228 4.14 4.21 2.81
C GLY A 228 3.23 4.35 1.60
N THR A 229 2.10 3.65 1.59
CA THR A 229 1.07 3.78 0.55
C THR A 229 0.59 5.23 0.41
N LEU A 230 0.27 5.88 1.55
CA LEU A 230 -0.14 7.28 1.55
C LEU A 230 0.98 8.22 1.07
N THR A 231 2.25 7.95 1.40
CA THR A 231 3.38 8.76 0.93
C THR A 231 3.48 8.76 -0.60
N LEU A 232 3.29 7.60 -1.23
CA LEU A 232 3.28 7.50 -2.69
C LEU A 232 2.06 8.20 -3.30
N ALA A 233 0.87 8.02 -2.72
CA ALA A 233 -0.34 8.73 -3.14
C ALA A 233 -0.21 10.26 -2.99
N TRP A 234 0.43 10.74 -1.94
CA TRP A 234 0.71 12.17 -1.73
C TRP A 234 1.71 12.71 -2.75
N ALA A 235 2.72 11.92 -3.13
CA ALA A 235 3.63 12.32 -4.19
C ALA A 235 2.90 12.48 -5.53
N ILE A 236 2.00 11.56 -5.86
CA ILE A 236 1.12 11.67 -7.03
C ILE A 236 0.24 12.92 -6.92
N ALA A 237 -0.45 13.10 -5.80
CA ALA A 237 -1.33 14.25 -5.58
C ALA A 237 -0.57 15.58 -5.76
N ASN A 238 0.61 15.70 -5.13
CA ASN A 238 1.42 16.92 -5.20
C ASN A 238 1.85 17.24 -6.64
N ARG A 239 2.32 16.24 -7.41
CA ARG A 239 2.69 16.44 -8.83
C ARG A 239 1.52 16.86 -9.71
N ASN A 240 0.29 16.56 -9.29
CA ASN A 240 -0.93 16.86 -10.02
C ASN A 240 -1.70 18.06 -9.45
N GLY A 241 -1.03 18.92 -8.68
CA GLY A 241 -1.58 20.21 -8.22
C GLY A 241 -2.45 20.14 -6.96
N TYR A 242 -2.46 18.99 -6.25
CA TYR A 242 -3.19 18.83 -4.99
C TYR A 242 -2.29 19.04 -3.78
N ALA A 243 -2.84 19.59 -2.71
CA ALA A 243 -2.17 19.68 -1.41
C ALA A 243 -2.56 18.47 -0.53
N SER A 244 -1.58 17.72 -0.08
CA SER A 244 -1.80 16.59 0.82
C SER A 244 -1.84 17.06 2.27
N CYS A 245 -2.93 16.73 2.98
CA CYS A 245 -3.12 17.13 4.37
C CYS A 245 -3.26 15.90 5.27
N HIS A 246 -2.55 15.92 6.40
CA HIS A 246 -2.77 14.94 7.48
C HIS A 246 -3.95 15.40 8.32
N GLY A 247 -5.11 14.91 8.00
CA GLY A 247 -6.37 15.31 8.61
C GLY A 247 -7.32 14.17 8.86
N GLY A 248 -8.50 14.52 9.28
CA GLY A 248 -9.68 13.67 9.33
C GLY A 248 -10.89 14.48 8.97
N GLN A 249 -11.94 13.84 8.49
CA GLN A 249 -13.20 14.51 8.22
C GLN A 249 -14.36 13.72 8.80
N LYS A 250 -15.44 14.42 9.09
CA LYS A 250 -16.69 13.85 9.59
C LYS A 250 -17.86 14.57 8.94
N GLU A 251 -18.80 13.80 8.43
CA GLU A 251 -20.07 14.31 7.93
C GLU A 251 -21.11 14.29 9.06
N TYR A 252 -21.81 15.38 9.21
CA TYR A 252 -22.94 15.53 10.13
C TYR A 252 -24.20 15.75 9.31
N THR A 253 -25.30 15.11 9.71
CA THR A 253 -26.63 15.45 9.23
C THR A 253 -27.26 16.40 10.24
N LEU A 254 -27.54 17.63 9.81
CA LEU A 254 -28.16 18.66 10.63
C LEU A 254 -29.66 18.37 10.81
N PRO A 255 -30.33 18.98 11.82
CA PRO A 255 -31.77 18.75 12.07
C PRO A 255 -32.68 19.10 10.89
N ASP A 256 -32.25 19.98 10.01
CA ASP A 256 -32.95 20.37 8.77
C ASP A 256 -32.67 19.43 7.58
N GLY A 257 -31.90 18.36 7.80
CA GLY A 257 -31.51 17.37 6.80
C GLY A 257 -30.31 17.75 5.94
N HIS A 258 -29.75 18.95 6.09
CA HIS A 258 -28.52 19.34 5.40
C HIS A 258 -27.30 18.59 5.92
N LYS A 259 -26.38 18.28 5.03
CA LYS A 259 -25.10 17.66 5.36
C LYS A 259 -24.02 18.71 5.55
N PHE A 260 -23.33 18.63 6.68
CA PHE A 260 -22.19 19.47 7.00
C PHE A 260 -20.92 18.61 7.13
N VAL A 261 -19.90 18.89 6.36
CA VAL A 261 -18.62 18.19 6.43
C VAL A 261 -17.59 19.04 7.16
N SER A 262 -17.13 18.55 8.30
CA SER A 262 -16.03 19.14 9.06
C SER A 262 -14.73 18.45 8.72
N ALA A 263 -13.70 19.21 8.37
CA ALA A 263 -12.35 18.72 8.14
C ALA A 263 -11.37 19.31 9.17
N VAL A 264 -10.60 18.47 9.82
CA VAL A 264 -9.66 18.84 10.87
C VAL A 264 -8.25 18.43 10.48
N PHE A 265 -7.36 19.39 10.40
CA PHE A 265 -5.97 19.19 10.01
C PHE A 265 -5.03 19.50 11.19
N GLY A 266 -3.88 18.84 11.23
CA GLY A 266 -2.86 19.10 12.25
C GLY A 266 -1.81 18.00 12.34
N LEU A 267 -0.76 18.27 13.09
CA LEU A 267 0.32 17.31 13.32
C LEU A 267 -0.12 16.16 14.25
N SER A 268 0.74 15.15 14.39
CA SER A 268 0.53 14.07 15.37
C SER A 268 0.41 14.67 16.78
N GLY A 269 -0.54 14.15 17.56
CA GLY A 269 -0.79 14.65 18.93
C GLY A 269 -1.67 15.91 19.02
N SER A 270 -2.11 16.50 17.90
CA SER A 270 -2.96 17.72 17.91
C SER A 270 -4.44 17.48 18.27
N GLY A 271 -4.83 16.25 18.62
CA GLY A 271 -6.20 15.96 19.05
C GLY A 271 -7.21 15.71 17.93
N LYS A 272 -6.79 15.59 16.67
CA LYS A 272 -7.71 15.32 15.53
C LYS A 272 -8.64 14.14 15.75
N SER A 273 -8.09 13.01 16.16
CA SER A 273 -8.86 11.78 16.40
C SER A 273 -9.83 11.93 17.58
N THR A 274 -9.47 12.72 18.59
CA THR A 274 -10.33 13.03 19.74
C THR A 274 -11.51 13.89 19.29
N PHE A 275 -11.23 14.95 18.53
CA PHE A 275 -12.28 15.83 17.99
C PHE A 275 -13.28 15.08 17.11
N LEU A 276 -12.83 14.14 16.28
CA LEU A 276 -13.69 13.39 15.37
C LEU A 276 -14.51 12.28 16.04
N ARG A 277 -14.22 11.95 17.30
CA ARG A 277 -14.99 10.99 18.10
C ARG A 277 -16.17 11.59 18.86
N CYS A 278 -16.19 12.91 18.99
CA CYS A 278 -17.24 13.66 19.70
C CYS A 278 -18.49 13.85 18.86
#